data_5b6406a566a39c72c74ea10af5c15f29
#
_entry.id   5b6406a566a39c72c74ea10af5c15f29
#
_cell.length_a   1.000
_cell.length_b   1.000
_cell.length_c   1.000
_cell.angle_alpha   90.00
_cell.angle_beta   90.00
_cell.angle_gamma   90.00
#
_symmetry.space_group_name_H-M   'P 1'
#
loop_
_entity.id
_entity.type
_entity.pdbx_description
1 polymer ?
#
loop_
_entity_poly.entity_id
_entity_poly.type
_entity_poly.pdbx_seq_one_letter_code
_entity_poly.pdbx_strand_id
1 'polypeptide(L)'
;VAEMKRKFMTEAQALIHGDLHTGSIMASEEETFVIDPEFAFVGPMGFDLGAIIGNLLMSYFSHEYRQPLLGKEPYQYRKWLLETIESLWSEFVNKFENLWINHQNSSGDLYWDYDSGVEHFKNQREKYILDLLQDSIGFAACKMMRRILGLAKVADIADITDLKERARIENITLQV
;
A
#
# COMPACT_ATOMS: atom_id res chain seq x y z
N VAL A 1 8.69 -9.63 9.27
CA VAL A 1 9.84 -9.24 8.43
C VAL A 1 10.36 -10.43 7.62
N ALA A 2 10.71 -11.58 8.23
CA ALA A 2 11.28 -12.72 7.51
C ALA A 2 10.37 -13.23 6.38
N GLU A 3 9.07 -13.35 6.64
CA GLU A 3 8.10 -13.77 5.64
C GLU A 3 7.98 -12.77 4.49
N MET A 4 7.90 -11.47 4.78
CA MET A 4 7.88 -10.44 3.74
C MET A 4 9.16 -10.44 2.89
N LYS A 5 10.32 -10.69 3.51
CA LYS A 5 11.56 -10.87 2.76
C LYS A 5 11.50 -12.09 1.83
N ARG A 6 10.98 -13.23 2.31
CA ARG A 6 10.80 -14.43 1.48
C ARG A 6 9.90 -14.11 0.28
N LYS A 7 8.72 -13.53 0.52
CA LYS A 7 7.77 -13.16 -0.54
C LYS A 7 8.40 -12.20 -1.57
N PHE A 8 9.08 -11.17 -1.10
CA PHE A 8 9.80 -10.23 -1.97
C PHE A 8 10.80 -10.93 -2.90
N MET A 9 11.50 -11.95 -2.39
CA MET A 9 12.55 -12.67 -3.13
C MET A 9 12.01 -13.77 -4.05
N THR A 10 10.79 -14.26 -3.83
CA THR A 10 10.30 -15.48 -4.49
C THR A 10 9.00 -15.31 -5.27
N GLU A 11 8.22 -14.26 -5.02
CA GLU A 11 6.93 -14.07 -5.68
C GLU A 11 7.03 -13.12 -6.86
N ALA A 12 6.69 -13.65 -8.05
CA ALA A 12 6.71 -12.92 -9.33
C ALA A 12 5.27 -12.79 -9.85
N GLN A 13 4.48 -11.89 -9.23
CA GLN A 13 3.05 -11.77 -9.48
C GLN A 13 2.71 -10.80 -10.61
N ALA A 14 3.39 -9.65 -10.65
CA ALA A 14 3.15 -8.60 -11.64
C ALA A 14 4.39 -7.73 -11.84
N LEU A 15 4.41 -6.96 -12.93
CA LEU A 15 5.35 -5.85 -13.06
C LEU A 15 4.92 -4.75 -12.07
N ILE A 16 5.75 -4.49 -11.08
CA ILE A 16 5.51 -3.49 -10.04
C ILE A 16 6.47 -2.31 -10.21
N HIS A 17 6.13 -1.16 -9.61
CA HIS A 17 6.93 0.05 -9.63
C HIS A 17 8.24 -0.09 -8.83
N GLY A 18 8.19 -0.82 -7.72
CA GLY A 18 9.36 -1.13 -6.89
C GLY A 18 9.71 -0.06 -5.85
N ASP A 19 9.24 1.18 -6.01
CA ASP A 19 9.36 2.26 -5.00
C ASP A 19 8.16 3.22 -5.08
N LEU A 20 6.95 2.68 -5.03
CA LEU A 20 5.72 3.49 -5.06
C LEU A 20 5.53 4.23 -3.73
N HIS A 21 5.52 5.55 -3.80
CA HIS A 21 5.27 6.44 -2.66
C HIS A 21 4.60 7.74 -3.13
N THR A 22 4.13 8.58 -2.21
CA THR A 22 3.44 9.83 -2.58
C THR A 22 4.29 10.78 -3.42
N GLY A 23 5.61 10.73 -3.29
CA GLY A 23 6.55 11.53 -4.11
C GLY A 23 6.68 11.04 -5.56
N SER A 24 6.30 9.80 -5.87
CA SER A 24 6.25 9.26 -7.23
C SER A 24 4.86 9.34 -7.87
N ILE A 25 3.94 10.11 -7.24
CA ILE A 25 2.58 10.33 -7.75
C ILE A 25 2.38 11.83 -7.98
N MET A 26 2.11 12.21 -9.22
CA MET A 26 1.73 13.56 -9.61
C MET A 26 0.23 13.57 -9.90
N ALA A 27 -0.53 14.35 -9.14
CA ALA A 27 -1.97 14.45 -9.28
C ALA A 27 -2.41 15.90 -9.56
N SER A 28 -3.34 16.07 -10.48
CA SER A 28 -4.10 17.28 -10.72
C SER A 28 -5.59 17.02 -10.52
N GLU A 29 -6.43 18.00 -10.79
CA GLU A 29 -7.90 17.82 -10.77
C GLU A 29 -8.39 16.89 -11.89
N GLU A 30 -7.63 16.75 -12.97
CA GLU A 30 -8.03 16.03 -14.18
C GLU A 30 -7.28 14.71 -14.34
N GLU A 31 -6.01 14.63 -13.93
CA GLU A 31 -5.12 13.52 -14.25
C GLU A 31 -4.22 13.13 -13.09
N THR A 32 -3.85 11.86 -13.06
CA THR A 32 -2.87 11.31 -12.10
C THR A 32 -1.82 10.49 -12.85
N PHE A 33 -0.57 10.81 -12.62
CA PHE A 33 0.58 10.09 -13.20
C PHE A 33 1.41 9.46 -12.10
N VAL A 34 1.86 8.23 -12.34
CA VAL A 34 2.92 7.59 -11.58
C VAL A 34 4.21 7.74 -12.37
N ILE A 35 5.24 8.27 -11.71
CA ILE A 35 6.53 8.61 -12.33
C ILE A 35 7.66 7.86 -11.62
N ASP A 36 8.84 7.86 -12.24
CA ASP A 36 10.08 7.34 -11.66
C ASP A 36 10.10 5.82 -11.41
N PRO A 37 9.76 4.99 -12.44
CA PRO A 37 9.72 3.54 -12.30
C PRO A 37 11.11 2.88 -12.44
N GLU A 38 12.19 3.54 -12.02
CA GLU A 38 13.57 3.05 -12.22
C GLU A 38 13.86 1.74 -11.47
N PHE A 39 13.08 1.44 -10.42
CA PHE A 39 13.18 0.20 -9.65
C PHE A 39 12.16 -0.87 -10.07
N ALA A 40 11.49 -0.69 -11.22
CA ALA A 40 10.46 -1.60 -11.67
C ALA A 40 10.99 -3.03 -11.90
N PHE A 41 10.28 -4.01 -11.39
CA PHE A 41 10.61 -5.44 -11.57
C PHE A 41 9.35 -6.29 -11.45
N VAL A 42 9.45 -7.57 -11.83
CA VAL A 42 8.36 -8.53 -11.61
C VAL A 42 8.46 -9.05 -10.19
N GLY A 43 7.47 -8.70 -9.37
CA GLY A 43 7.48 -8.97 -7.94
C GLY A 43 6.09 -9.08 -7.32
N PRO A 44 6.00 -9.16 -5.96
CA PRO A 44 4.74 -9.26 -5.24
C PRO A 44 3.97 -7.93 -5.31
N MET A 45 2.71 -7.98 -5.75
CA MET A 45 1.86 -6.78 -5.86
C MET A 45 1.66 -6.06 -4.53
N GLY A 46 1.58 -6.81 -3.42
CA GLY A 46 1.48 -6.26 -2.07
C GLY A 46 2.64 -5.35 -1.67
N PHE A 47 3.78 -5.42 -2.35
CA PHE A 47 4.93 -4.55 -2.06
C PHE A 47 4.64 -3.08 -2.37
N ASP A 48 4.09 -2.77 -3.54
CA ASP A 48 3.77 -1.40 -3.91
C ASP A 48 2.51 -0.89 -3.19
N LEU A 49 1.48 -1.73 -3.08
CA LEU A 49 0.29 -1.39 -2.29
C LEU A 49 0.67 -1.08 -0.83
N GLY A 50 1.51 -1.91 -0.22
CA GLY A 50 2.01 -1.68 1.13
C GLY A 50 2.89 -0.44 1.23
N ALA A 51 3.69 -0.14 0.21
CA ALA A 51 4.55 1.03 0.20
C ALA A 51 3.74 2.34 0.23
N ILE A 52 2.71 2.47 -0.61
CA ILE A 52 1.87 3.66 -0.63
C ILE A 52 0.99 3.76 0.63
N ILE A 53 0.41 2.66 1.10
CA ILE A 53 -0.37 2.62 2.35
C ILE A 53 0.50 3.06 3.53
N GLY A 54 1.69 2.49 3.69
CA GLY A 54 2.62 2.86 4.76
C GLY A 54 3.04 4.33 4.69
N ASN A 55 3.19 4.89 3.49
CA ASN A 55 3.51 6.31 3.33
C ASN A 55 2.33 7.21 3.76
N LEU A 56 1.10 6.88 3.36
CA LEU A 56 -0.10 7.61 3.78
C LEU A 56 -0.34 7.50 5.31
N LEU A 57 -0.06 6.35 5.92
CA LEU A 57 -0.15 6.17 7.37
C LEU A 57 0.90 7.01 8.12
N MET A 58 2.14 7.08 7.65
CA MET A 58 3.15 7.96 8.25
C MET A 58 2.73 9.43 8.17
N SER A 59 2.16 9.85 7.04
CA SER A 59 1.56 11.18 6.88
C SER A 59 0.40 11.38 7.87
N TYR A 60 -0.50 10.41 8.01
CA TYR A 60 -1.61 10.45 8.95
C TYR A 60 -1.15 10.70 10.40
N PHE A 61 -0.14 9.98 10.87
CA PHE A 61 0.38 10.14 12.22
C PHE A 61 1.09 11.48 12.42
N SER A 62 1.91 11.92 11.46
CA SER A 62 2.66 13.16 11.55
C SER A 62 1.77 14.39 11.53
N HIS A 63 0.65 14.36 10.82
CA HIS A 63 -0.24 15.50 10.68
C HIS A 63 -1.09 15.79 11.94
N GLU A 64 -1.11 14.91 12.92
CA GLU A 64 -1.61 15.24 14.25
C GLU A 64 -0.83 16.40 14.88
N TYR A 65 0.47 16.44 14.66
CA TYR A 65 1.36 17.50 15.14
C TYR A 65 1.49 18.67 14.15
N ARG A 66 1.60 18.37 12.85
CA ARG A 66 1.90 19.38 11.82
C ARG A 66 0.75 20.33 11.51
N GLN A 67 -0.50 19.85 11.49
CA GLN A 67 -1.66 20.69 11.15
C GLN A 67 -1.87 21.84 12.12
N PRO A 68 -1.81 21.65 13.44
CA PRO A 68 -1.89 22.75 14.40
C PRO A 68 -0.79 23.82 14.21
N LEU A 69 0.42 23.43 13.83
CA LEU A 69 1.51 24.39 13.55
C LEU A 69 1.21 25.28 12.33
N LEU A 70 0.39 24.79 11.42
CA LEU A 70 -0.09 25.54 10.25
C LEU A 70 -1.39 26.31 10.51
N GLY A 71 -1.87 26.33 11.76
CA GLY A 71 -3.15 26.95 12.14
C GLY A 71 -4.37 26.21 11.55
N LYS A 72 -4.25 24.92 11.26
CA LYS A 72 -5.30 24.10 10.67
C LYS A 72 -5.74 23.00 11.64
N GLU A 73 -7.01 22.63 11.58
CA GLU A 73 -7.52 21.50 12.31
C GLU A 73 -7.02 20.17 11.73
N PRO A 74 -6.40 19.28 12.54
CA PRO A 74 -5.80 18.05 12.04
C PRO A 74 -6.82 17.01 11.59
N TYR A 75 -8.04 17.06 12.10
CA TYR A 75 -9.05 16.03 11.93
C TYR A 75 -9.43 15.81 10.46
N GLN A 76 -9.73 16.88 9.72
CA GLN A 76 -10.23 16.76 8.34
C GLN A 76 -9.19 16.16 7.40
N TYR A 77 -7.94 16.61 7.48
CA TYR A 77 -6.88 16.08 6.63
C TYR A 77 -6.52 14.63 6.98
N ARG A 78 -6.47 14.30 8.26
CA ARG A 78 -6.23 12.93 8.72
C ARG A 78 -7.36 12.00 8.31
N LYS A 79 -8.61 12.45 8.41
CA LYS A 79 -9.77 11.70 7.94
C LYS A 79 -9.66 11.43 6.44
N TRP A 80 -9.32 12.44 5.64
CA TRP A 80 -9.10 12.28 4.21
C TRP A 80 -8.01 11.26 3.87
N LEU A 81 -6.91 11.22 4.63
CA LEU A 81 -5.85 10.22 4.45
C LEU A 81 -6.35 8.78 4.67
N LEU A 82 -7.18 8.56 5.70
CA LEU A 82 -7.78 7.23 5.93
C LEU A 82 -8.78 6.86 4.84
N GLU A 83 -9.64 7.78 4.44
CA GLU A 83 -10.57 7.59 3.33
C GLU A 83 -9.84 7.32 2.01
N THR A 84 -8.68 7.94 1.80
CA THR A 84 -7.82 7.69 0.64
C THR A 84 -7.25 6.28 0.66
N ILE A 85 -6.80 5.78 1.82
CA ILE A 85 -6.30 4.39 1.96
C ILE A 85 -7.43 3.40 1.67
N GLU A 86 -8.61 3.64 2.22
CA GLU A 86 -9.81 2.80 2.03
C GLU A 86 -10.24 2.76 0.54
N SER A 87 -10.27 3.92 -0.10
CA SER A 87 -10.60 4.05 -1.52
C SER A 87 -9.54 3.40 -2.40
N LEU A 88 -8.25 3.60 -2.10
CA LEU A 88 -7.15 2.96 -2.83
C LEU A 88 -7.31 1.43 -2.86
N TRP A 89 -7.56 0.83 -1.70
CA TRP A 89 -7.76 -0.62 -1.60
C TRP A 89 -9.02 -1.08 -2.35
N SER A 90 -10.15 -0.42 -2.11
CA SER A 90 -11.44 -0.78 -2.72
C SER A 90 -11.39 -0.66 -4.25
N GLU A 91 -10.83 0.42 -4.77
CA GLU A 91 -10.68 0.63 -6.20
C GLU A 91 -9.71 -0.37 -6.84
N PHE A 92 -8.60 -0.68 -6.15
CA PHE A 92 -7.67 -1.71 -6.61
C PHE A 92 -8.39 -3.07 -6.71
N VAL A 93 -9.08 -3.51 -5.65
CA VAL A 93 -9.78 -4.79 -5.64
C VAL A 93 -10.83 -4.84 -6.75
N ASN A 94 -11.66 -3.80 -6.87
CA ASN A 94 -12.71 -3.74 -7.90
C ASN A 94 -12.12 -3.87 -9.32
N LYS A 95 -11.04 -3.14 -9.61
CA LYS A 95 -10.39 -3.18 -10.92
C LYS A 95 -9.71 -4.53 -11.16
N PHE A 96 -9.02 -5.06 -10.16
CA PHE A 96 -8.33 -6.34 -10.26
C PHE A 96 -9.31 -7.50 -10.45
N GLU A 97 -10.39 -7.56 -9.68
CA GLU A 97 -11.43 -8.58 -9.83
C GLU A 97 -12.10 -8.50 -11.21
N ASN A 98 -12.43 -7.30 -11.69
CA ASN A 98 -13.00 -7.12 -13.01
C ASN A 98 -12.05 -7.62 -14.13
N LEU A 99 -10.76 -7.32 -14.02
CA LEU A 99 -9.77 -7.84 -14.96
C LEU A 99 -9.68 -9.36 -14.89
N TRP A 100 -9.66 -9.93 -13.70
CA TRP A 100 -9.60 -11.37 -13.48
C TRP A 100 -10.83 -12.07 -14.08
N ILE A 101 -12.04 -11.57 -13.78
CA ILE A 101 -13.29 -12.12 -14.33
C ILE A 101 -13.33 -12.04 -15.85
N ASN A 102 -12.91 -10.93 -16.43
CA ASN A 102 -12.93 -10.74 -17.89
C ASN A 102 -11.89 -11.59 -18.64
N HIS A 103 -10.88 -12.14 -17.97
CA HIS A 103 -9.84 -12.98 -18.55
C HIS A 103 -10.01 -14.48 -18.25
N GLN A 104 -11.12 -14.90 -17.65
CA GLN A 104 -11.38 -16.31 -17.29
C GLN A 104 -11.41 -17.27 -18.49
N ASN A 105 -11.70 -16.76 -19.70
CA ASN A 105 -11.80 -17.58 -20.91
C ASN A 105 -10.44 -17.87 -21.57
N SER A 106 -9.34 -17.55 -20.92
CA SER A 106 -8.02 -17.89 -21.42
C SER A 106 -7.77 -19.39 -21.28
N SER A 107 -7.25 -20.02 -22.34
CA SER A 107 -6.83 -21.42 -22.33
C SER A 107 -5.84 -21.66 -21.19
N GLY A 108 -6.18 -22.55 -20.24
CA GLY A 108 -5.31 -22.90 -19.12
C GLY A 108 -5.93 -22.66 -17.74
N ASP A 109 -7.15 -22.12 -17.67
CA ASP A 109 -7.86 -21.99 -16.39
C ASP A 109 -8.43 -23.37 -16.00
N LEU A 110 -7.88 -23.95 -14.95
CA LEU A 110 -8.16 -25.32 -14.53
C LEU A 110 -9.61 -25.54 -14.02
N TYR A 111 -10.30 -24.46 -13.63
CA TYR A 111 -11.58 -24.56 -12.96
C TYR A 111 -12.79 -24.20 -13.84
N TRP A 112 -12.55 -23.79 -15.08
CA TRP A 112 -13.60 -23.23 -15.93
C TRP A 112 -14.60 -24.27 -16.46
N ASP A 113 -14.18 -25.50 -16.72
CA ASP A 113 -14.97 -26.52 -17.43
C ASP A 113 -15.83 -27.42 -16.53
N TYR A 114 -15.94 -27.13 -15.21
CA TYR A 114 -16.71 -27.93 -14.26
C TYR A 114 -17.89 -27.16 -13.69
N ASP A 115 -19.02 -27.83 -13.46
CA ASP A 115 -20.20 -27.20 -12.84
C ASP A 115 -19.89 -26.57 -11.46
N SER A 116 -18.97 -27.17 -10.68
CA SER A 116 -18.46 -26.60 -9.43
C SER A 116 -17.31 -25.61 -9.63
N GLY A 117 -16.79 -25.46 -10.85
CA GLY A 117 -15.62 -24.65 -11.15
C GLY A 117 -15.80 -23.16 -10.85
N VAL A 118 -16.99 -22.64 -11.13
CA VAL A 118 -17.34 -21.22 -10.88
C VAL A 118 -17.23 -20.88 -9.38
N GLU A 119 -17.73 -21.75 -8.51
CA GLU A 119 -17.66 -21.55 -7.07
C GLU A 119 -16.21 -21.70 -6.56
N HIS A 120 -15.49 -22.72 -7.02
CA HIS A 120 -14.07 -22.89 -6.68
C HIS A 120 -13.24 -21.68 -7.14
N PHE A 121 -13.48 -21.17 -8.34
CA PHE A 121 -12.79 -20.00 -8.86
C PHE A 121 -13.09 -18.75 -8.03
N LYS A 122 -14.34 -18.54 -7.65
CA LYS A 122 -14.73 -17.44 -6.75
C LYS A 122 -14.01 -17.54 -5.42
N ASN A 123 -14.02 -18.72 -4.78
CA ASN A 123 -13.35 -18.94 -3.50
C ASN A 123 -11.83 -18.71 -3.59
N GLN A 124 -11.20 -19.13 -4.69
CA GLN A 124 -9.77 -18.88 -4.94
C GLN A 124 -9.46 -17.39 -5.09
N ARG A 125 -10.31 -16.65 -5.81
CA ARG A 125 -10.16 -15.20 -5.99
C ARG A 125 -10.31 -14.46 -4.67
N GLU A 126 -11.35 -14.76 -3.89
CA GLU A 126 -11.57 -14.16 -2.57
C GLU A 126 -10.39 -14.42 -1.64
N LYS A 127 -9.89 -15.66 -1.62
CA LYS A 127 -8.70 -16.01 -0.84
C LYS A 127 -7.47 -15.23 -1.31
N TYR A 128 -7.25 -15.14 -2.62
CA TYR A 128 -6.12 -14.41 -3.18
C TYR A 128 -6.13 -12.92 -2.78
N ILE A 129 -7.30 -12.28 -2.85
CA ILE A 129 -7.47 -10.87 -2.44
C ILE A 129 -7.18 -10.69 -0.94
N LEU A 130 -7.63 -11.64 -0.11
CA LEU A 130 -7.35 -11.61 1.33
C LEU A 130 -5.85 -11.79 1.62
N ASP A 131 -5.20 -12.74 0.96
CA ASP A 131 -3.75 -12.98 1.08
C ASP A 131 -2.97 -11.73 0.62
N LEU A 132 -3.40 -11.08 -0.47
CA LEU A 132 -2.81 -9.85 -0.97
C LEU A 132 -2.97 -8.67 0.00
N LEU A 133 -4.11 -8.56 0.69
CA LEU A 133 -4.31 -7.56 1.74
C LEU A 133 -3.32 -7.77 2.90
N GLN A 134 -3.19 -9.01 3.36
CA GLN A 134 -2.25 -9.36 4.43
C GLN A 134 -0.80 -9.03 4.03
N ASP A 135 -0.43 -9.32 2.79
CA ASP A 135 0.89 -8.99 2.26
C ASP A 135 1.12 -7.48 2.18
N SER A 136 0.12 -6.75 1.71
CA SER A 136 0.17 -5.28 1.63
C SER A 136 0.36 -4.65 3.02
N ILE A 137 -0.36 -5.14 4.04
CA ILE A 137 -0.17 -4.71 5.43
C ILE A 137 1.23 -5.07 5.93
N GLY A 138 1.69 -6.28 5.67
CA GLY A 138 3.03 -6.73 6.04
C GLY A 138 4.15 -5.90 5.41
N PHE A 139 4.04 -5.57 4.13
CA PHE A 139 4.98 -4.69 3.44
C PHE A 139 4.89 -3.23 3.91
N ALA A 140 3.67 -2.72 4.20
CA ALA A 140 3.49 -1.40 4.80
C ALA A 140 4.24 -1.29 6.13
N ALA A 141 4.06 -2.25 7.02
CA ALA A 141 4.76 -2.32 8.31
C ALA A 141 6.30 -2.34 8.11
N CYS A 142 6.80 -3.15 7.17
CA CYS A 142 8.24 -3.20 6.85
C CYS A 142 8.76 -1.86 6.32
N LYS A 143 8.01 -1.18 5.44
CA LYS A 143 8.38 0.15 4.92
C LYS A 143 8.37 1.19 6.04
N MET A 144 7.37 1.24 6.90
CA MET A 144 7.30 2.16 8.04
C MET A 144 8.46 1.93 9.01
N MET A 145 8.73 0.68 9.41
CA MET A 145 9.90 0.35 10.25
C MET A 145 11.21 0.82 9.62
N ARG A 146 11.42 0.59 8.31
CA ARG A 146 12.61 1.04 7.60
C ARG A 146 12.77 2.57 7.66
N ARG A 147 11.68 3.32 7.55
CA ARG A 147 11.70 4.79 7.58
C ARG A 147 11.94 5.36 8.98
N ILE A 148 11.54 4.63 10.03
CA ILE A 148 11.72 5.06 11.42
C ILE A 148 13.07 4.59 11.98
N LEU A 149 13.38 3.31 11.87
CA LEU A 149 14.58 2.71 12.45
C LEU A 149 15.79 2.76 11.52
N GLY A 150 15.57 2.83 10.20
CA GLY A 150 16.64 2.83 9.20
C GLY A 150 17.24 4.20 8.92
N LEU A 151 18.16 4.23 7.98
CA LEU A 151 18.86 5.47 7.55
C LEU A 151 18.02 6.33 6.61
N ALA A 152 17.12 5.73 5.83
CA ALA A 152 16.29 6.42 4.83
C ALA A 152 15.06 7.04 5.49
N LYS A 153 15.25 8.15 6.19
CA LYS A 153 14.16 8.90 6.86
C LYS A 153 13.21 9.55 5.84
N VAL A 154 11.97 9.79 6.26
CA VAL A 154 10.98 10.59 5.50
C VAL A 154 10.71 11.91 6.18
N ALA A 155 10.50 12.95 5.38
CA ALA A 155 10.24 14.31 5.86
C ALA A 155 9.03 14.36 6.82
N ASP A 156 8.00 13.54 6.58
CA ASP A 156 6.82 13.47 7.44
C ASP A 156 7.17 13.36 8.94
N ILE A 157 8.17 12.58 9.27
CA ILE A 157 8.59 12.32 10.66
C ILE A 157 9.92 13.01 10.96
N ALA A 158 10.88 12.98 10.05
CA ALA A 158 12.21 13.50 10.29
C ALA A 158 12.24 15.03 10.54
N ASP A 159 11.34 15.78 9.90
CA ASP A 159 11.27 17.24 10.02
C ASP A 159 10.49 17.71 11.27
N ILE A 160 10.00 16.81 12.11
CA ILE A 160 9.41 17.17 13.39
C ILE A 160 10.55 17.61 14.31
N THR A 161 10.60 18.92 14.63
CA THR A 161 11.66 19.54 15.41
C THR A 161 11.55 19.30 16.92
N ASP A 162 10.31 19.13 17.43
CA ASP A 162 10.07 18.75 18.80
C ASP A 162 10.40 17.26 18.99
N LEU A 163 11.46 16.98 19.73
CA LEU A 163 11.96 15.62 19.94
C LEU A 163 10.99 14.72 20.71
N LYS A 164 10.15 15.30 21.60
CA LYS A 164 9.17 14.52 22.36
C LYS A 164 8.01 14.11 21.46
N GLU A 165 7.50 15.04 20.66
CA GLU A 165 6.44 14.77 19.71
C GLU A 165 6.94 13.81 18.60
N ARG A 166 8.15 14.01 18.11
CA ARG A 166 8.75 13.09 17.16
C ARG A 166 8.83 11.66 17.73
N ALA A 167 9.36 11.48 18.92
CA ALA A 167 9.45 10.17 19.58
C ALA A 167 8.05 9.55 19.82
N ARG A 168 7.04 10.38 20.16
CA ARG A 168 5.66 9.93 20.30
C ARG A 168 5.10 9.38 18.97
N ILE A 169 5.30 10.12 17.88
CA ILE A 169 4.81 9.74 16.55
C ILE A 169 5.56 8.51 16.02
N GLU A 170 6.88 8.45 16.18
CA GLU A 170 7.67 7.27 15.85
C GLU A 170 7.16 6.01 16.59
N ASN A 171 6.88 6.12 17.89
CA ASN A 171 6.36 5.01 18.70
C ASN A 171 4.97 4.57 18.24
N ILE A 172 4.03 5.49 18.00
CA ILE A 172 2.69 5.14 17.49
C ILE A 172 2.81 4.44 16.14
N THR A 173 3.64 4.96 15.25
CA THR A 173 3.84 4.38 13.91
C THR A 173 4.41 2.96 13.95
N LEU A 174 5.21 2.64 14.98
CA LEU A 174 5.77 1.28 15.16
C LEU A 174 4.81 0.30 15.84
N GLN A 175 3.69 0.76 16.40
CA GLN A 175 2.67 -0.07 17.06
C GLN A 175 1.55 -0.53 16.11
N VAL A 176 1.47 0.04 14.92
CA VAL A 176 0.53 -0.33 13.84
C VAL A 176 1.14 -1.38 12.92
#